data_55a67c21efefd457a514713e4e994a2f
#
_entry.id   55a67c21efefd457a514713e4e994a2f
#
_cell.length_a   1.000
_cell.length_b   1.000
_cell.length_c   1.000
_cell.angle_alpha   90.00
_cell.angle_beta   90.00
_cell.angle_gamma   90.00
#
_symmetry.space_group_name_H-M   'P 1'
#
loop_
_entity.id
_entity.type
_entity.pdbx_description
1 polymer ?
#
loop_
_entity_poly.entity_id
_entity_poly.type
_entity_poly.pdbx_seq_one_letter_code
_entity_poly.pdbx_strand_id
1 'polypeptide(L)'
;QSAIIKIGRDKKIKWIFSSPEGWRDGWKEKLLTPVKDGKPIACHGSTCEGDFDYTWTQHTAFRIDEKSDKHVIYVTAFDNGDARGMDQPALAEMKYSRAVVYRIDQDKKTIEQVWEYGKERGFPWYSPVTSLTKYCADKDSIMVYSATAGMGRRPSELKPGEKAGSASPFIEEFKWGETEPAVEIQLIDSMGYQAMPVSLDKAFNQ
;
A
#
# COMPACT_ATOMS: atom_id res chain seq x y z
N GLN A 1 -11.04 -1.24 11.04
CA GLN A 1 -9.68 -1.82 11.05
C GLN A 1 -9.09 -1.78 9.66
N SER A 2 -7.89 -1.25 9.52
CA SER A 2 -7.09 -1.35 8.31
C SER A 2 -6.47 -2.74 8.26
N ALA A 3 -6.94 -3.62 7.36
CA ALA A 3 -6.50 -5.01 7.32
C ALA A 3 -6.50 -5.58 5.90
N ILE A 4 -5.53 -6.43 5.59
CA ILE A 4 -5.54 -7.34 4.46
C ILE A 4 -5.78 -8.75 5.02
N ILE A 5 -6.81 -9.43 4.51
CA ILE A 5 -7.27 -10.70 5.07
C ILE A 5 -7.27 -11.77 3.98
N LYS A 6 -6.68 -12.93 4.27
CA LYS A 6 -6.82 -14.10 3.42
C LYS A 6 -7.97 -14.99 3.90
N ILE A 7 -8.95 -15.19 3.01
CA ILE A 7 -10.04 -16.13 3.22
C ILE A 7 -9.81 -17.34 2.31
N GLY A 8 -9.85 -18.53 2.88
CA GLY A 8 -9.73 -19.78 2.14
C GLY A 8 -11.04 -20.13 1.41
N ARG A 9 -10.97 -21.08 0.45
CA ARG A 9 -12.16 -21.62 -0.21
C ARG A 9 -13.13 -22.32 0.76
N ASP A 10 -12.62 -22.75 1.91
CA ASP A 10 -13.40 -23.27 3.05
C ASP A 10 -14.09 -22.16 3.86
N LYS A 11 -14.07 -20.92 3.37
CA LYS A 11 -14.66 -19.72 3.98
C LYS A 11 -14.07 -19.36 5.35
N LYS A 12 -12.89 -19.90 5.69
CA LYS A 12 -12.19 -19.59 6.95
C LYS A 12 -11.08 -18.56 6.71
N ILE A 13 -10.92 -17.66 7.68
CA ILE A 13 -9.79 -16.73 7.70
C ILE A 13 -8.52 -17.52 7.99
N LYS A 14 -7.54 -17.40 7.09
CA LYS A 14 -6.24 -18.08 7.18
C LYS A 14 -5.22 -17.25 7.94
N TRP A 15 -5.15 -15.98 7.60
CA TRP A 15 -4.32 -15.00 8.26
C TRP A 15 -4.87 -13.58 8.07
N ILE A 16 -4.39 -12.66 8.90
CA ILE A 16 -4.71 -11.23 8.89
C ILE A 16 -3.41 -10.44 8.94
N PHE A 17 -3.26 -9.48 8.06
CA PHE A 17 -2.24 -8.44 8.14
C PHE A 17 -2.88 -7.13 8.58
N SER A 18 -2.52 -6.67 9.76
CA SER A 18 -3.00 -5.44 10.38
C SER A 18 -2.16 -5.13 11.61
N SER A 19 -2.17 -3.86 12.07
CA SER A 19 -1.77 -3.54 13.44
C SER A 19 -2.50 -4.44 14.45
N PRO A 20 -1.84 -4.91 15.50
CA PRO A 20 -2.45 -5.80 16.52
C PRO A 20 -3.49 -5.10 17.39
N GLU A 21 -3.55 -3.77 17.37
CA GLU A 21 -4.46 -2.99 18.20
C GLU A 21 -5.92 -3.15 17.76
N GLY A 22 -6.83 -3.15 18.73
CA GLY A 22 -8.27 -3.20 18.49
C GLY A 22 -8.83 -4.58 18.05
N TRP A 23 -7.99 -5.60 17.91
CA TRP A 23 -8.46 -6.96 17.62
C TRP A 23 -8.88 -7.69 18.91
N ARG A 24 -10.03 -8.38 18.85
CA ARG A 24 -10.48 -9.28 19.90
C ARG A 24 -9.58 -10.52 19.97
N ASP A 25 -9.46 -11.12 21.15
CA ASP A 25 -8.51 -12.22 21.41
C ASP A 25 -8.63 -13.40 20.42
N GLY A 26 -9.81 -13.82 20.06
CA GLY A 26 -10.00 -14.91 19.08
C GLY A 26 -9.46 -14.64 17.67
N TRP A 27 -9.07 -13.40 17.35
CA TRP A 27 -8.51 -13.03 16.05
C TRP A 27 -7.00 -12.77 16.09
N LYS A 28 -6.45 -12.47 17.26
CA LYS A 28 -5.02 -12.15 17.42
C LYS A 28 -4.11 -13.30 16.95
N GLU A 29 -4.54 -14.55 17.13
CA GLU A 29 -3.82 -15.75 16.65
C GLU A 29 -3.73 -15.85 15.11
N LYS A 30 -4.53 -15.08 14.38
CA LYS A 30 -4.52 -15.02 12.92
C LYS A 30 -3.63 -13.91 12.38
N LEU A 31 -3.16 -13.00 13.23
CA LEU A 31 -2.29 -11.92 12.82
C LEU A 31 -0.94 -12.45 12.35
N LEU A 32 -0.44 -11.87 11.26
CA LEU A 32 0.90 -12.13 10.76
C LEU A 32 1.93 -11.42 11.64
N THR A 33 3.04 -12.08 11.92
CA THR A 33 4.17 -11.51 12.65
C THR A 33 5.12 -10.80 11.69
N PRO A 34 5.38 -9.49 11.87
CA PRO A 34 6.39 -8.77 11.10
C PRO A 34 7.79 -9.35 11.31
N VAL A 35 8.52 -9.52 10.20
CA VAL A 35 9.91 -10.01 10.23
C VAL A 35 10.79 -9.19 9.28
N LYS A 36 12.09 -9.19 9.57
CA LYS A 36 13.16 -8.73 8.68
C LYS A 36 14.23 -9.80 8.63
N ASP A 37 14.59 -10.25 7.43
CA ASP A 37 15.54 -11.34 7.20
C ASP A 37 15.19 -12.61 8.02
N GLY A 38 13.88 -12.92 8.11
CA GLY A 38 13.35 -14.05 8.86
C GLY A 38 13.35 -13.90 10.39
N LYS A 39 13.78 -12.75 10.95
CA LYS A 39 13.78 -12.48 12.38
C LYS A 39 12.61 -11.58 12.74
N PRO A 40 11.87 -11.85 13.83
CA PRO A 40 10.80 -10.98 14.31
C PRO A 40 11.27 -9.55 14.55
N ILE A 41 10.46 -8.58 14.13
CA ILE A 41 10.64 -7.15 14.41
C ILE A 41 9.81 -6.82 15.64
N ALA A 42 10.37 -6.03 16.56
CA ALA A 42 9.62 -5.51 17.70
C ALA A 42 8.61 -4.46 17.22
N CYS A 43 7.34 -4.68 17.55
CA CYS A 43 6.26 -3.74 17.28
C CYS A 43 5.56 -3.34 18.57
N HIS A 44 5.38 -2.05 18.78
CA HIS A 44 4.72 -1.45 19.92
C HIS A 44 3.43 -0.77 19.44
N GLY A 45 2.31 -1.47 19.64
CA GLY A 45 1.02 -1.01 19.12
C GLY A 45 0.99 -0.93 17.61
N SER A 46 0.79 0.26 17.08
CA SER A 46 0.72 0.53 15.65
C SER A 46 2.09 0.81 14.98
N THR A 47 3.17 0.86 15.74
CA THR A 47 4.52 1.21 15.28
C THR A 47 5.47 0.02 15.40
N CYS A 48 6.28 -0.23 14.39
CA CYS A 48 7.32 -1.25 14.41
C CYS A 48 8.71 -0.63 14.31
N GLU A 49 9.73 -1.35 14.78
CA GLU A 49 11.12 -0.98 14.59
C GLU A 49 11.56 -1.22 13.13
N GLY A 50 12.62 -0.52 12.70
CA GLY A 50 13.18 -0.65 11.36
C GLY A 50 12.26 -0.07 10.27
N ASP A 51 12.32 -0.69 9.09
CA ASP A 51 11.65 -0.20 7.88
C ASP A 51 10.24 -0.80 7.67
N PHE A 52 9.75 -1.59 8.62
CA PHE A 52 8.42 -2.19 8.52
C PHE A 52 7.36 -1.23 9.04
N ASP A 53 6.26 -1.08 8.26
CA ASP A 53 5.09 -0.32 8.69
C ASP A 53 3.80 -1.06 8.30
N TYR A 54 2.76 -0.93 9.13
CA TYR A 54 1.42 -1.41 8.80
C TYR A 54 0.79 -0.53 7.72
N THR A 55 -0.17 -1.10 6.99
CA THR A 55 -0.98 -0.31 6.04
C THR A 55 -2.19 0.31 6.72
N TRP A 56 -2.58 1.49 6.27
CA TRP A 56 -3.67 2.28 6.82
C TRP A 56 -4.62 2.75 5.72
N THR A 57 -5.91 2.40 5.82
CA THR A 57 -6.93 2.68 4.81
C THR A 57 -6.54 2.22 3.39
N GLN A 58 -5.74 1.15 3.30
CA GLN A 58 -5.15 0.66 2.07
C GLN A 58 -6.20 0.25 1.03
N HIS A 59 -5.84 0.43 -0.24
CA HIS A 59 -6.58 -0.07 -1.39
C HIS A 59 -5.78 -1.11 -2.17
N THR A 60 -6.48 -1.89 -3.00
CA THR A 60 -5.90 -2.72 -4.06
C THR A 60 -4.86 -3.75 -3.59
N ALA A 61 -5.19 -4.55 -2.57
CA ALA A 61 -4.36 -5.68 -2.19
C ALA A 61 -4.45 -6.80 -3.25
N PHE A 62 -3.38 -6.98 -4.04
CA PHE A 62 -3.29 -8.02 -5.07
C PHE A 62 -2.19 -9.01 -4.78
N ARG A 63 -2.50 -10.30 -4.94
CA ARG A 63 -1.48 -11.34 -4.97
C ARG A 63 -0.72 -11.28 -6.30
N ILE A 64 0.60 -11.42 -6.23
CA ILE A 64 1.46 -11.58 -7.40
C ILE A 64 1.60 -13.08 -7.66
N ASP A 65 0.84 -13.60 -8.63
CA ASP A 65 0.78 -15.05 -8.88
C ASP A 65 2.12 -15.60 -9.41
N GLU A 66 2.80 -14.86 -10.27
CA GLU A 66 4.05 -15.24 -10.90
C GLU A 66 5.24 -15.34 -9.91
N LYS A 67 5.12 -14.66 -8.77
CA LYS A 67 6.15 -14.67 -7.72
C LYS A 67 5.73 -15.47 -6.48
N SER A 68 4.56 -16.12 -6.53
CA SER A 68 3.94 -16.78 -5.37
C SER A 68 3.76 -18.28 -5.60
N ASP A 69 3.86 -19.03 -4.52
CA ASP A 69 3.51 -20.45 -4.50
C ASP A 69 2.49 -20.77 -3.40
N LYS A 70 2.40 -22.03 -2.99
CA LYS A 70 1.48 -22.47 -1.92
C LYS A 70 1.96 -22.13 -0.50
N HIS A 71 3.25 -21.85 -0.32
CA HIS A 71 3.90 -21.58 0.96
C HIS A 71 4.18 -20.09 1.15
N VAL A 72 4.74 -19.47 0.11
CA VAL A 72 5.13 -18.06 0.14
C VAL A 72 4.35 -17.31 -0.94
N ILE A 73 3.74 -16.20 -0.54
CA ILE A 73 3.03 -15.31 -1.46
C ILE A 73 3.57 -13.89 -1.36
N TYR A 74 3.50 -13.19 -2.49
CA TYR A 74 3.76 -11.76 -2.56
C TYR A 74 2.44 -11.03 -2.76
N VAL A 75 2.27 -9.92 -2.05
CA VAL A 75 1.06 -9.10 -2.09
C VAL A 75 1.45 -7.64 -2.25
N THR A 76 0.90 -6.98 -3.27
CA THR A 76 0.97 -5.52 -3.40
C THR A 76 -0.15 -4.88 -2.62
N ALA A 77 0.05 -3.64 -2.16
CA ALA A 77 -1.02 -2.77 -1.68
C ALA A 77 -0.64 -1.31 -1.89
N PHE A 78 -1.65 -0.44 -2.02
CA PHE A 78 -1.47 0.99 -1.88
C PHE A 78 -1.92 1.39 -0.47
N ASP A 79 -0.98 1.79 0.38
CA ASP A 79 -1.21 2.30 1.72
C ASP A 79 -1.55 3.78 1.65
N ASN A 80 -2.83 4.11 1.71
CA ASN A 80 -3.29 5.50 1.61
C ASN A 80 -2.88 6.34 2.82
N GLY A 81 -2.83 5.75 4.01
CA GLY A 81 -2.34 6.41 5.22
C GLY A 81 -3.33 7.36 5.90
N ASP A 82 -4.62 7.42 5.48
CA ASP A 82 -5.58 8.39 6.02
C ASP A 82 -5.96 8.13 7.50
N ALA A 83 -5.86 6.90 7.97
CA ALA A 83 -6.08 6.54 9.38
C ALA A 83 -4.79 6.05 10.05
N ARG A 84 -3.64 6.58 9.65
CA ARG A 84 -2.33 6.18 10.18
C ARG A 84 -2.25 6.39 11.68
N GLY A 85 -1.75 5.39 12.39
CA GLY A 85 -1.69 5.39 13.84
C GLY A 85 -3.06 5.34 14.53
N MET A 86 -4.13 4.97 13.79
CA MET A 86 -5.54 4.97 14.21
C MET A 86 -6.18 6.36 14.35
N ASP A 87 -5.49 7.43 13.93
CA ASP A 87 -6.05 8.76 13.81
C ASP A 87 -6.73 8.95 12.46
N GLN A 88 -7.99 9.40 12.46
CA GLN A 88 -8.72 9.67 11.22
C GLN A 88 -9.44 11.02 11.29
N PRO A 89 -9.10 11.95 10.40
CA PRO A 89 -8.03 11.88 9.39
C PRO A 89 -6.64 11.89 10.06
N ALA A 90 -5.64 11.35 9.34
CA ALA A 90 -4.27 11.30 9.83
C ALA A 90 -3.75 12.69 10.27
N LEU A 91 -2.86 12.73 11.26
CA LEU A 91 -2.18 13.95 11.68
C LEU A 91 -1.31 14.49 10.52
N ALA A 92 -1.01 15.77 10.54
CA ALA A 92 -0.31 16.45 9.43
C ALA A 92 1.04 15.79 9.09
N GLU A 93 1.81 15.41 10.10
CA GLU A 93 3.10 14.74 10.01
C GLU A 93 2.99 13.27 9.51
N MET A 94 1.81 12.68 9.61
CA MET A 94 1.52 11.32 9.18
C MET A 94 0.91 11.24 7.78
N LYS A 95 0.73 12.37 7.10
CA LYS A 95 0.15 12.44 5.74
C LYS A 95 1.18 12.10 4.68
N TYR A 96 1.43 10.82 4.53
CA TYR A 96 2.14 10.22 3.42
C TYR A 96 1.45 8.91 3.02
N SER A 97 1.53 8.59 1.75
CA SER A 97 1.07 7.30 1.21
C SER A 97 2.26 6.46 0.79
N ARG A 98 2.04 5.15 0.62
CA ARG A 98 3.07 4.22 0.18
C ARG A 98 2.51 3.20 -0.80
N ALA A 99 3.24 2.95 -1.86
CA ALA A 99 3.10 1.72 -2.64
C ALA A 99 3.99 0.67 -1.98
N VAL A 100 3.48 -0.52 -1.70
CA VAL A 100 4.21 -1.53 -0.94
C VAL A 100 4.07 -2.92 -1.55
N VAL A 101 5.11 -3.74 -1.35
CA VAL A 101 5.09 -5.18 -1.61
C VAL A 101 5.48 -5.91 -0.34
N TYR A 102 4.65 -6.85 0.05
CA TYR A 102 4.89 -7.74 1.17
C TYR A 102 5.14 -9.17 0.70
N ARG A 103 6.10 -9.84 1.32
CA ARG A 103 6.34 -11.27 1.24
C ARG A 103 5.73 -11.92 2.48
N ILE A 104 4.84 -12.89 2.28
CA ILE A 104 4.14 -13.59 3.36
C ILE A 104 4.49 -15.07 3.32
N ASP A 105 5.13 -15.56 4.38
CA ASP A 105 5.30 -16.99 4.63
C ASP A 105 4.06 -17.51 5.36
N GLN A 106 3.24 -18.26 4.64
CA GLN A 106 1.93 -18.70 5.13
C GLN A 106 2.03 -19.81 6.18
N ASP A 107 3.10 -20.61 6.13
CA ASP A 107 3.33 -21.71 7.06
C ASP A 107 3.82 -21.18 8.41
N LYS A 108 4.72 -20.18 8.38
CA LYS A 108 5.24 -19.53 9.58
C LYS A 108 4.36 -18.40 10.09
N LYS A 109 3.36 -17.98 9.30
CA LYS A 109 2.51 -16.80 9.57
C LYS A 109 3.34 -15.53 9.80
N THR A 110 4.34 -15.30 8.95
CA THR A 110 5.18 -14.11 9.00
C THR A 110 4.98 -13.25 7.78
N ILE A 111 5.26 -11.95 7.93
CA ILE A 111 5.18 -10.95 6.87
C ILE A 111 6.43 -10.09 6.87
N GLU A 112 6.99 -9.85 5.71
CA GLU A 112 8.15 -9.01 5.48
C GLU A 112 7.83 -7.94 4.44
N GLN A 113 8.14 -6.68 4.73
CA GLN A 113 8.08 -5.61 3.74
C GLN A 113 9.33 -5.71 2.87
N VAL A 114 9.16 -6.03 1.59
CA VAL A 114 10.27 -6.26 0.66
C VAL A 114 10.49 -5.15 -0.33
N TRP A 115 9.53 -4.26 -0.48
CA TRP A 115 9.62 -3.08 -1.32
C TRP A 115 8.65 -1.99 -0.85
N GLU A 116 9.09 -0.75 -0.96
CA GLU A 116 8.31 0.44 -0.61
C GLU A 116 8.69 1.60 -1.52
N TYR A 117 7.71 2.45 -1.83
CA TYR A 117 7.91 3.74 -2.50
C TYR A 117 6.86 4.74 -2.06
N GLY A 118 7.21 6.03 -2.01
CA GLY A 118 6.29 7.16 -1.84
C GLY A 118 6.33 7.82 -0.47
N LYS A 119 6.82 7.16 0.58
CA LYS A 119 6.91 7.73 1.94
C LYS A 119 7.75 9.01 1.94
N GLU A 120 8.89 9.00 1.28
CA GLU A 120 9.82 10.11 1.14
C GLU A 120 9.28 11.26 0.30
N ARG A 121 8.28 10.99 -0.55
CA ARG A 121 7.60 12.01 -1.37
C ARG A 121 6.71 12.93 -0.52
N GLY A 122 6.31 12.46 0.67
CA GLY A 122 5.51 13.22 1.63
C GLY A 122 4.15 13.66 1.10
N PHE A 123 3.68 14.83 1.58
CA PHE A 123 2.34 15.31 1.26
C PHE A 123 2.05 15.52 -0.25
N PRO A 124 2.96 16.00 -1.10
CA PRO A 124 2.68 16.14 -2.53
C PRO A 124 2.26 14.84 -3.22
N TRP A 125 2.66 13.69 -2.67
CA TRP A 125 2.32 12.36 -3.17
C TRP A 125 1.25 11.66 -2.30
N TYR A 126 0.83 12.25 -1.19
CA TYR A 126 -0.18 11.73 -0.30
C TYR A 126 -1.53 11.60 -1.02
N SER A 127 -2.04 10.38 -1.08
CA SER A 127 -3.29 10.02 -1.75
C SER A 127 -4.23 9.31 -0.77
N PRO A 128 -5.09 10.05 -0.04
CA PRO A 128 -5.87 9.53 1.08
C PRO A 128 -6.93 8.49 0.69
N VAL A 129 -7.34 8.46 -0.57
CA VAL A 129 -8.41 7.55 -1.05
C VAL A 129 -8.06 6.95 -2.41
N THR A 130 -8.66 5.80 -2.73
CA THR A 130 -8.46 5.08 -4.00
C THR A 130 -7.01 4.66 -4.22
N SER A 131 -6.48 4.74 -5.46
CA SER A 131 -5.10 4.41 -5.80
C SER A 131 -4.83 2.93 -6.08
N LEU A 132 -3.63 2.63 -6.60
CA LEU A 132 -3.30 1.29 -7.08
C LEU A 132 -1.81 1.02 -6.90
N THR A 133 -1.48 -0.20 -6.46
CA THR A 133 -0.16 -0.80 -6.64
C THR A 133 -0.37 -2.18 -7.27
N LYS A 134 0.17 -2.40 -8.47
CA LYS A 134 -0.06 -3.64 -9.23
C LYS A 134 1.23 -4.12 -9.89
N TYR A 135 1.46 -5.42 -9.79
CA TYR A 135 2.51 -6.07 -10.57
C TYR A 135 2.04 -6.34 -12.00
N CYS A 136 2.91 -6.05 -12.96
CA CYS A 136 2.73 -6.28 -14.39
C CYS A 136 3.68 -7.39 -14.85
N ALA A 137 3.15 -8.60 -15.02
CA ALA A 137 3.94 -9.80 -15.28
C ALA A 137 4.67 -9.76 -16.63
N ASP A 138 4.08 -9.13 -17.64
CA ASP A 138 4.64 -9.03 -19.00
C ASP A 138 5.91 -8.17 -19.06
N LYS A 139 6.13 -7.32 -18.08
CA LYS A 139 7.28 -6.41 -18.01
C LYS A 139 8.17 -6.65 -16.79
N ASP A 140 7.81 -7.56 -15.90
CA ASP A 140 8.42 -7.72 -14.58
C ASP A 140 8.55 -6.37 -13.85
N SER A 141 7.43 -5.64 -13.77
CA SER A 141 7.39 -4.29 -13.24
C SER A 141 6.28 -4.10 -12.21
N ILE A 142 6.39 -3.04 -11.42
CA ILE A 142 5.35 -2.57 -10.48
C ILE A 142 4.79 -1.27 -11.04
N MET A 143 3.49 -1.24 -11.32
CA MET A 143 2.77 -0.02 -11.65
C MET A 143 2.14 0.54 -10.38
N VAL A 144 2.32 1.84 -10.17
CA VAL A 144 1.74 2.61 -9.07
C VAL A 144 0.90 3.74 -9.63
N TYR A 145 -0.24 3.98 -8.99
CA TYR A 145 -1.10 5.12 -9.27
C TYR A 145 -1.56 5.77 -7.98
N SER A 146 -1.05 6.97 -7.69
CA SER A 146 -1.47 7.78 -6.54
C SER A 146 -2.61 8.72 -6.96
N ALA A 147 -3.84 8.20 -6.97
CA ALA A 147 -5.01 8.78 -7.65
C ALA A 147 -5.46 10.17 -7.15
N THR A 148 -5.19 10.49 -5.90
CA THR A 148 -5.60 11.74 -5.25
C THR A 148 -4.41 12.45 -4.59
N ALA A 149 -3.22 12.30 -5.20
CA ALA A 149 -1.98 12.88 -4.67
C ALA A 149 -2.09 14.40 -4.41
N GLY A 150 -1.63 14.84 -3.24
CA GLY A 150 -1.71 16.22 -2.79
C GLY A 150 -3.07 16.65 -2.23
N MET A 151 -4.05 15.74 -2.16
CA MET A 151 -5.37 16.00 -1.55
C MET A 151 -5.35 15.75 -0.03
N GLY A 152 -6.27 16.40 0.70
CA GLY A 152 -6.53 16.06 2.11
C GLY A 152 -5.87 16.95 3.14
N ARG A 153 -5.46 18.18 2.78
CA ARG A 153 -5.13 19.23 3.77
C ARG A 153 -6.36 19.75 4.45
N ARG A 154 -6.30 19.87 5.77
CA ARG A 154 -7.31 20.60 6.55
C ARG A 154 -7.09 22.10 6.42
N PRO A 155 -8.13 22.94 6.59
CA PRO A 155 -7.95 24.39 6.61
C PRO A 155 -6.89 24.87 7.62
N SER A 156 -6.78 24.17 8.78
CA SER A 156 -5.79 24.49 9.83
C SER A 156 -4.35 24.16 9.44
N GLU A 157 -4.13 23.38 8.40
CA GLU A 157 -2.80 23.01 7.87
C GLU A 157 -2.35 23.93 6.74
N LEU A 158 -3.22 24.85 6.31
CA LEU A 158 -2.92 25.83 5.25
C LEU A 158 -2.29 27.08 5.84
N LYS A 159 -1.31 27.62 5.13
CA LYS A 159 -0.74 28.94 5.45
C LYS A 159 -1.74 30.05 5.08
N PRO A 160 -1.64 31.24 5.69
CA PRO A 160 -2.48 32.39 5.29
C PRO A 160 -2.37 32.65 3.78
N GLY A 161 -3.52 32.66 3.09
CA GLY A 161 -3.62 32.87 1.65
C GLY A 161 -3.39 31.60 0.79
N GLU A 162 -3.02 30.46 1.38
CA GLU A 162 -2.90 29.18 0.69
C GLU A 162 -4.30 28.56 0.49
N LYS A 163 -4.55 28.03 -0.70
CA LYS A 163 -5.78 27.28 -0.99
C LYS A 163 -5.48 25.78 -0.88
N ALA A 164 -6.47 25.00 -0.46
CA ALA A 164 -6.41 23.56 -0.61
C ALA A 164 -6.20 23.24 -2.10
N GLY A 165 -5.10 22.56 -2.42
CA GLY A 165 -4.80 22.17 -3.79
C GLY A 165 -5.80 21.14 -4.32
N SER A 166 -6.00 21.13 -5.62
CA SER A 166 -6.61 19.99 -6.32
C SER A 166 -5.64 18.80 -6.33
N ALA A 167 -6.18 17.60 -6.45
CA ALA A 167 -5.34 16.42 -6.62
C ALA A 167 -4.52 16.53 -7.93
N SER A 168 -3.33 15.95 -7.90
CA SER A 168 -2.46 15.83 -9.08
C SER A 168 -1.84 14.44 -9.10
N PRO A 169 -2.58 13.43 -9.60
CA PRO A 169 -2.18 12.04 -9.60
C PRO A 169 -0.85 11.77 -10.28
N PHE A 170 -0.14 10.76 -9.78
CA PHE A 170 1.03 10.20 -10.44
C PHE A 170 0.74 8.79 -10.94
N ILE A 171 1.21 8.49 -12.15
CA ILE A 171 1.30 7.15 -12.72
C ILE A 171 2.78 6.84 -12.84
N GLU A 172 3.24 5.79 -12.17
CA GLU A 172 4.65 5.44 -12.10
C GLU A 172 4.83 3.95 -12.43
N GLU A 173 5.91 3.61 -13.11
CA GLU A 173 6.29 2.22 -13.38
C GLU A 173 7.73 1.98 -12.94
N PHE A 174 7.93 0.97 -12.11
CA PHE A 174 9.22 0.55 -11.56
C PHE A 174 9.58 -0.83 -12.11
N LYS A 175 10.83 -1.05 -12.47
CA LYS A 175 11.33 -2.42 -12.63
C LYS A 175 11.27 -3.14 -11.28
N TRP A 176 11.02 -4.42 -11.30
CA TRP A 176 10.96 -5.20 -10.07
C TRP A 176 12.21 -5.02 -9.21
N GLY A 177 12.01 -4.62 -7.95
CA GLY A 177 13.08 -4.37 -6.98
C GLY A 177 13.73 -2.99 -7.04
N GLU A 178 13.48 -2.19 -8.07
CA GLU A 178 14.01 -0.82 -8.18
C GLU A 178 13.10 0.17 -7.44
N THR A 179 13.69 1.23 -6.90
CA THR A 179 12.97 2.32 -6.21
C THR A 179 12.96 3.63 -7.02
N GLU A 180 13.70 3.67 -8.11
CA GLU A 180 13.62 4.77 -9.08
C GLU A 180 12.62 4.41 -10.18
N PRO A 181 11.62 5.26 -10.47
CA PRO A 181 10.66 4.98 -11.52
C PRO A 181 11.31 5.02 -12.91
N ALA A 182 11.06 3.99 -13.71
CA ALA A 182 11.43 3.99 -15.13
C ALA A 182 10.54 4.93 -15.94
N VAL A 183 9.31 5.16 -15.48
CA VAL A 183 8.33 6.09 -16.05
C VAL A 183 7.62 6.80 -14.90
N GLU A 184 7.52 8.11 -14.97
CA GLU A 184 6.66 8.92 -14.11
C GLU A 184 5.84 9.90 -14.95
N ILE A 185 4.53 9.89 -14.77
CA ILE A 185 3.59 10.81 -15.41
C ILE A 185 2.76 11.46 -14.32
N GLN A 186 2.74 12.79 -14.27
CA GLN A 186 1.86 13.54 -13.39
C GLN A 186 0.70 14.16 -14.17
N LEU A 187 -0.53 13.95 -13.67
CA LEU A 187 -1.74 14.55 -14.20
C LEU A 187 -2.08 15.78 -13.35
N ILE A 188 -1.91 16.98 -13.91
CA ILE A 188 -2.09 18.21 -13.15
C ILE A 188 -3.58 18.53 -12.98
N ASP A 189 -3.96 19.02 -11.78
CA ASP A 189 -5.32 19.49 -11.45
C ASP A 189 -6.42 18.50 -11.87
N SER A 190 -6.18 17.23 -11.63
CA SER A 190 -7.13 16.16 -11.95
C SER A 190 -7.30 15.24 -10.75
N MET A 191 -8.32 14.42 -10.79
CA MET A 191 -8.56 13.35 -9.82
C MET A 191 -8.95 12.09 -10.59
N GLY A 192 -8.39 10.97 -10.19
CA GLY A 192 -8.75 9.69 -10.76
C GLY A 192 -9.22 8.71 -9.72
N TYR A 193 -9.80 7.61 -10.18
CA TYR A 193 -10.17 6.49 -9.31
C TYR A 193 -9.14 5.38 -9.42
N GLN A 194 -8.84 4.97 -10.65
CA GLN A 194 -7.93 3.87 -10.92
C GLN A 194 -7.30 4.03 -12.31
N ALA A 195 -6.02 3.68 -12.45
CA ALA A 195 -5.35 3.53 -13.74
C ALA A 195 -4.92 2.07 -13.91
N MET A 196 -5.18 1.50 -15.08
CA MET A 196 -4.81 0.12 -15.41
C MET A 196 -4.00 0.09 -16.69
N PRO A 197 -2.87 -0.63 -16.74
CA PRO A 197 -2.16 -0.84 -17.98
C PRO A 197 -2.99 -1.71 -18.92
N VAL A 198 -3.08 -1.33 -20.17
CA VAL A 198 -3.78 -2.07 -21.23
C VAL A 198 -2.78 -2.41 -22.32
N SER A 199 -2.69 -3.69 -22.70
CA SER A 199 -1.97 -4.08 -23.91
C SER A 199 -2.81 -3.72 -25.13
N LEU A 200 -2.27 -2.84 -25.99
CA LEU A 200 -2.97 -2.44 -27.23
C LEU A 200 -3.21 -3.64 -28.14
N ASP A 201 -2.25 -4.56 -28.23
CA ASP A 201 -2.40 -5.78 -29.04
C ASP A 201 -3.56 -6.66 -28.59
N LYS A 202 -3.78 -6.75 -27.26
CA LYS A 202 -4.90 -7.49 -26.69
C LYS A 202 -6.22 -6.72 -26.76
N ALA A 203 -6.17 -5.39 -26.76
CA ALA A 203 -7.37 -4.55 -26.77
C ALA A 203 -8.03 -4.49 -28.15
N PHE A 204 -7.26 -4.65 -29.24
CA PHE A 204 -7.73 -4.49 -30.62
C PHE A 204 -7.82 -5.81 -31.42
N ASN A 205 -7.30 -6.91 -30.86
CA ASN A 205 -7.28 -8.22 -31.52
C ASN A 205 -8.21 -9.25 -30.83
N GLN A 206 -9.37 -8.81 -30.33
CA GLN A 206 -10.43 -9.70 -29.84
C GLN A 206 -11.43 -10.03 -30.93
#